data_4da02c1c035a7fe73c0acada3fac96b7
#
_entry.id   4da02c1c035a7fe73c0acada3fac96b7
#
_cell.length_a   1.000
_cell.length_b   1.000
_cell.length_c   1.000
_cell.angle_alpha   90.00
_cell.angle_beta   90.00
_cell.angle_gamma   90.00
#
_symmetry.space_group_name_H-M   'P 1'
#
loop_
_entity.id
_entity.type
_entity.pdbx_description
1 polymer ?
#
loop_
_entity_poly.entity_id
_entity_poly.type
_entity_poly.pdbx_seq_one_letter_code
_entity_poly.pdbx_strand_id
1 'polypeptide(L)'
;MVRPLYRSHSHKRIYRRTPGGRTVVHYERRKNTPMRCGRCGAILAGVPVKEHERRCLPKTAKRPERPFGGVLCPRCLRAVLKKVIRSSTSVAVPAPASAP
;
A
#
# COMPACT_ATOMS: atom_id res chain seq x y z
N MET A 1 -3.90 27.55 27.11
CA MET A 1 -5.05 26.70 26.77
C MET A 1 -4.91 26.20 25.33
N VAL A 2 -5.08 24.91 25.04
CA VAL A 2 -4.94 24.38 23.68
C VAL A 2 -6.22 24.66 22.88
N ARG A 3 -6.07 25.16 21.64
CA ARG A 3 -7.22 25.41 20.74
C ARG A 3 -8.06 24.14 20.54
N PRO A 4 -9.40 24.23 20.46
CA PRO A 4 -10.28 23.05 20.31
C PRO A 4 -9.90 22.15 19.15
N LEU A 5 -9.44 22.72 18.01
CA LEU A 5 -8.95 21.99 16.83
C LEU A 5 -7.84 20.97 17.16
N TYR A 6 -6.99 21.25 18.13
CA TYR A 6 -5.85 20.41 18.48
C TYR A 6 -6.15 19.40 19.61
N ARG A 7 -7.37 19.41 20.16
CA ARG A 7 -7.78 18.48 21.22
C ARG A 7 -8.11 17.09 20.69
N SER A 8 -8.50 16.99 19.40
CA SER A 8 -8.95 15.74 18.76
C SER A 8 -7.83 14.74 18.43
N HIS A 9 -6.56 15.04 18.70
CA HIS A 9 -5.39 14.21 18.36
C HIS A 9 -5.22 13.90 16.85
N SER A 10 -5.97 14.53 15.96
CA SER A 10 -5.84 14.38 14.50
C SER A 10 -4.52 14.94 13.96
N HIS A 11 -3.93 15.90 14.68
CA HIS A 11 -2.63 16.49 14.38
C HIS A 11 -1.52 15.78 15.16
N LYS A 12 -0.36 15.61 14.53
CA LYS A 12 0.85 15.10 15.17
C LYS A 12 1.39 16.16 16.11
N ARG A 13 1.68 15.81 17.37
CA ARG A 13 2.33 16.68 18.34
C ARG A 13 3.84 16.51 18.23
N ILE A 14 4.57 17.62 18.08
CA ILE A 14 6.02 17.64 17.98
C ILE A 14 6.55 18.63 19.01
N TYR A 15 7.40 18.15 19.90
CA TYR A 15 8.06 18.98 20.90
C TYR A 15 9.33 19.56 20.27
N ARG A 16 9.41 20.88 20.23
CA ARG A 16 10.59 21.60 19.71
C ARG A 16 11.13 22.56 20.76
N ARG A 17 12.44 22.60 20.90
CA ARG A 17 13.11 23.60 21.73
C ARG A 17 13.18 24.93 20.98
N THR A 18 12.74 25.99 21.62
CA THR A 18 12.80 27.35 21.08
C THR A 18 14.11 28.04 21.48
N PRO A 19 14.53 29.12 20.77
CA PRO A 19 15.75 29.87 21.11
C PRO A 19 15.79 30.40 22.54
N GLY A 20 14.63 30.68 23.17
CA GLY A 20 14.51 31.07 24.58
C GLY A 20 14.69 29.94 25.59
N GLY A 21 15.16 28.74 25.18
CA GLY A 21 15.40 27.60 26.08
C GLY A 21 14.14 26.85 26.53
N ARG A 22 12.96 27.19 26.02
CA ARG A 22 11.69 26.54 26.36
C ARG A 22 11.35 25.44 25.35
N THR A 23 10.75 24.36 25.81
CA THR A 23 10.18 23.32 24.93
C THR A 23 8.71 23.65 24.66
N VAL A 24 8.36 23.80 23.38
CA VAL A 24 7.00 24.14 22.92
C VAL A 24 6.46 23.02 22.06
N VAL A 25 5.15 22.78 22.16
CA VAL A 25 4.44 21.78 21.33
C VAL A 25 3.97 22.43 20.05
N HIS A 26 4.44 21.90 18.92
CA HIS A 26 3.96 22.23 17.59
C HIS A 26 2.98 21.18 17.08
N TYR A 27 1.97 21.61 16.34
CA TYR A 27 0.97 20.73 15.76
C TYR A 27 1.14 20.71 14.25
N GLU A 28 1.43 19.53 13.70
CA GLU A 28 1.57 19.33 12.27
C GLU A 28 0.50 18.38 11.73
N ARG A 29 0.03 18.64 10.51
CA ARG A 29 -0.87 17.70 9.82
C ARG A 29 -0.13 16.40 9.54
N ARG A 30 -0.81 15.28 9.69
CA ARG A 30 -0.26 13.97 9.31
C ARG A 30 -0.08 13.93 7.80
N LYS A 31 1.09 13.50 7.35
CA LYS A 31 1.37 13.30 5.93
C LYS A 31 0.73 11.98 5.48
N ASN A 32 0.11 12.01 4.29
CA ASN A 32 -0.37 10.79 3.68
C ASN A 32 0.81 9.98 3.15
N THR A 33 0.78 8.68 3.39
CA THR A 33 1.81 7.75 2.91
C THR A 33 1.26 6.97 1.71
N PRO A 34 1.97 6.94 0.58
CA PRO A 34 1.58 6.14 -0.57
C PRO A 34 1.58 4.65 -0.23
N MET A 35 0.65 3.90 -0.83
CA MET A 35 0.61 2.46 -0.68
C MET A 35 1.81 1.80 -1.35
N ARG A 36 2.34 0.77 -0.70
CA ARG A 36 3.52 0.05 -1.17
C ARG A 36 3.20 -1.41 -1.46
N CYS A 37 3.92 -1.96 -2.41
CA CYS A 37 3.84 -3.37 -2.76
C CYS A 37 4.22 -4.26 -1.56
N GLY A 38 3.40 -5.24 -1.22
CA GLY A 38 3.66 -6.15 -0.10
C GLY A 38 4.90 -7.05 -0.27
N ARG A 39 5.45 -7.16 -1.48
CA ARG A 39 6.61 -8.01 -1.75
C ARG A 39 7.91 -7.24 -1.94
N CYS A 40 7.91 -6.17 -2.73
CA CYS A 40 9.13 -5.41 -3.07
C CYS A 40 9.19 -4.00 -2.48
N GLY A 41 8.13 -3.54 -1.79
CA GLY A 41 8.09 -2.21 -1.19
C GLY A 41 7.94 -1.04 -2.17
N ALA A 42 7.90 -1.28 -3.48
CA ALA A 42 7.71 -0.23 -4.48
C ALA A 42 6.36 0.47 -4.32
N ILE A 43 6.30 1.75 -4.63
CA ILE A 43 5.07 2.53 -4.58
C ILE A 43 4.09 1.99 -5.63
N LEU A 44 2.83 1.80 -5.23
CA LEU A 44 1.79 1.30 -6.11
C LEU A 44 1.19 2.44 -6.92
N ALA A 45 1.27 2.31 -8.25
CA ALA A 45 0.58 3.19 -9.19
C ALA A 45 -0.93 2.84 -9.23
N GLY A 46 -1.77 3.87 -9.48
CA GLY A 46 -3.23 3.69 -9.57
C GLY A 46 -3.95 3.54 -8.22
N VAL A 47 -3.26 3.85 -7.11
CA VAL A 47 -3.86 3.87 -5.77
C VAL A 47 -3.78 5.29 -5.22
N PRO A 48 -4.90 5.90 -4.79
CA PRO A 48 -4.89 7.24 -4.21
C PRO A 48 -4.00 7.32 -2.97
N VAL A 49 -3.22 8.39 -2.87
CA VAL A 49 -2.31 8.62 -1.73
C VAL A 49 -3.08 9.12 -0.51
N LYS A 50 -4.10 9.96 -0.72
CA LYS A 50 -4.89 10.52 0.38
C LYS A 50 -5.82 9.47 0.98
N GLU A 51 -5.75 9.33 2.30
CA GLU A 51 -6.57 8.36 3.03
C GLU A 51 -8.08 8.62 2.87
N HIS A 52 -8.49 9.88 2.87
CA HIS A 52 -9.88 10.26 2.64
C HIS A 52 -10.39 9.76 1.27
N GLU A 53 -9.64 9.97 0.21
CA GLU A 53 -10.00 9.48 -1.13
C GLU A 53 -10.12 7.96 -1.15
N ARG A 54 -9.22 7.25 -0.50
CA ARG A 54 -9.29 5.77 -0.39
C ARG A 54 -10.53 5.28 0.34
N ARG A 55 -11.08 6.05 1.29
CA ARG A 55 -12.31 5.70 2.01
C ARG A 55 -13.56 5.98 1.18
N CYS A 56 -13.61 7.12 0.52
CA CYS A 56 -14.80 7.60 -0.19
C CYS A 56 -14.97 7.03 -1.59
N LEU A 57 -13.88 6.74 -2.31
CA LEU A 57 -13.95 6.24 -3.67
C LEU A 57 -14.45 4.78 -3.75
N PRO A 58 -15.19 4.43 -4.83
CA PRO A 58 -15.57 3.06 -5.10
C PRO A 58 -14.32 2.18 -5.35
N LYS A 59 -14.51 0.88 -5.26
CA LYS A 59 -13.41 -0.10 -5.33
C LYS A 59 -12.63 -0.03 -6.64
N THR A 60 -13.32 0.15 -7.74
CA THR A 60 -12.74 0.28 -9.10
C THR A 60 -11.85 1.51 -9.25
N ALA A 61 -12.23 2.63 -8.66
CA ALA A 61 -11.48 3.88 -8.75
C ALA A 61 -10.24 3.94 -7.83
N LYS A 62 -10.20 3.13 -6.77
CA LYS A 62 -9.11 3.18 -5.79
C LYS A 62 -8.05 2.08 -5.92
N ARG A 63 -8.21 1.16 -6.86
CA ARG A 63 -7.21 0.12 -7.14
C ARG A 63 -7.30 -0.38 -8.58
N PRO A 64 -6.18 -0.82 -9.20
CA PRO A 64 -6.21 -1.44 -10.52
C PRO A 64 -7.08 -2.70 -10.56
N GLU A 65 -7.82 -2.89 -11.66
CA GLU A 65 -8.66 -4.06 -11.91
C GLU A 65 -7.86 -5.26 -12.44
N ARG A 66 -6.86 -5.68 -11.71
CA ARG A 66 -6.12 -6.90 -12.00
C ARG A 66 -6.01 -7.74 -10.74
N PRO A 67 -5.73 -9.06 -10.84
CA PRO A 67 -5.47 -9.87 -9.66
C PRO A 67 -4.45 -9.21 -8.74
N PHE A 68 -4.70 -9.22 -7.43
CA PHE A 68 -3.88 -8.53 -6.43
C PHE A 68 -3.68 -7.02 -6.68
N GLY A 69 -4.61 -6.36 -7.37
CA GLY A 69 -4.62 -4.91 -7.56
C GLY A 69 -4.65 -4.17 -6.23
N GLY A 70 -3.78 -3.18 -6.07
CA GLY A 70 -3.63 -2.45 -4.80
C GLY A 70 -2.77 -3.15 -3.73
N VAL A 71 -2.36 -4.40 -3.95
CA VAL A 71 -1.51 -5.18 -3.02
C VAL A 71 -0.13 -5.44 -3.64
N LEU A 72 -0.09 -5.90 -4.88
CA LEU A 72 1.15 -6.19 -5.60
C LEU A 72 1.37 -5.22 -6.77
N CYS A 73 2.63 -4.86 -7.00
CA CYS A 73 3.02 -4.14 -8.21
C CYS A 73 2.98 -5.06 -9.44
N PRO A 74 2.90 -4.51 -10.69
CA PRO A 74 2.82 -5.32 -11.90
C PRO A 74 3.99 -6.31 -12.06
N ARG A 75 5.17 -5.91 -11.65
CA ARG A 75 6.39 -6.74 -11.71
C ARG A 75 6.29 -7.95 -10.79
N CYS A 76 5.89 -7.75 -9.54
CA CYS A 76 5.72 -8.83 -8.57
C CYS A 76 4.57 -9.75 -8.93
N LEU A 77 3.45 -9.21 -9.43
CA LEU A 77 2.33 -9.99 -9.91
C LEU A 77 2.74 -10.92 -11.06
N ARG A 78 3.45 -10.39 -12.06
CA ARG A 78 3.97 -11.19 -13.18
C ARG A 78 4.83 -12.35 -12.68
N ALA A 79 5.71 -12.11 -11.71
CA ALA A 79 6.56 -13.17 -11.14
C ALA A 79 5.74 -14.25 -10.40
N VAL A 80 4.69 -13.85 -9.66
CA VAL A 80 3.80 -14.79 -8.97
C VAL A 80 3.02 -15.62 -9.99
N LEU A 81 2.41 -15.01 -11.00
CA LEU A 81 1.65 -15.73 -12.03
C LEU A 81 2.53 -16.71 -12.79
N LYS A 82 3.74 -16.31 -13.19
CA LYS A 82 4.70 -17.23 -13.83
C LYS A 82 5.02 -18.44 -12.95
N LYS A 83 5.18 -18.24 -11.63
CA LYS A 83 5.44 -19.34 -10.69
C LYS A 83 4.26 -20.29 -10.62
N VAL A 84 3.04 -19.77 -10.51
CA VAL A 84 1.81 -20.57 -10.43
C VAL A 84 1.61 -21.40 -11.70
N ILE A 85 1.75 -20.80 -12.89
CA ILE A 85 1.59 -21.50 -14.16
C ILE A 85 2.63 -22.62 -14.29
N ARG A 86 3.89 -22.35 -13.97
CA ARG A 86 4.93 -23.38 -14.02
C ARG A 86 4.67 -24.55 -13.07
N SER A 87 4.17 -24.29 -11.86
CA SER A 87 3.81 -25.35 -10.91
C SER A 87 2.59 -26.15 -11.38
N SER A 88 1.59 -25.51 -12.00
CA SER A 88 0.44 -26.22 -12.54
C SER A 88 0.76 -27.07 -13.79
N THR A 89 1.67 -26.60 -14.63
CA THR A 89 2.09 -27.33 -15.83
C THR A 89 2.93 -28.56 -15.49
N SER A 90 3.69 -28.55 -14.40
CA SER A 90 4.48 -29.71 -13.96
C SER A 90 3.63 -30.89 -13.43
N VAL A 91 2.35 -30.67 -13.18
CA VAL A 91 1.41 -31.71 -12.70
C VAL A 91 0.66 -32.39 -13.86
N ALA A 92 0.71 -31.83 -15.08
CA ALA A 92 -0.13 -32.25 -16.21
C ALA A 92 0.67 -32.76 -17.42
N VAL A 93 1.59 -33.72 -17.21
CA VAL A 93 2.07 -34.56 -18.33
C VAL A 93 1.87 -36.04 -17.94
N PRO A 94 0.72 -36.64 -18.29
CA PRO A 94 0.68 -38.11 -18.36
C PRO A 94 1.64 -38.52 -19.48
N ALA A 95 2.55 -39.44 -19.16
CA ALA A 95 3.45 -40.03 -20.14
C ALA A 95 2.63 -40.64 -21.29
N PRO A 96 3.09 -40.49 -22.56
CA PRO A 96 2.43 -41.16 -23.69
C PRO A 96 2.51 -42.67 -23.41
N ALA A 97 1.34 -43.33 -23.33
CA ALA A 97 1.26 -44.75 -23.31
C ALA A 97 1.96 -45.30 -24.57
N SER A 98 3.05 -46.05 -24.38
CA SER A 98 3.67 -46.82 -25.42
C SER A 98 2.63 -47.83 -25.93
N ALA A 99 2.16 -47.62 -27.14
CA ALA A 99 1.38 -48.62 -27.86
C ALA A 99 2.28 -49.83 -28.22
N PRO A 100 1.77 -51.07 -28.17
CA PRO A 100 2.47 -52.28 -28.51
C PRO A 100 2.84 -52.40 -30.00
#